data_39b2f4be706d1ba1a71d61d9d973feec
#
_entry.id   39b2f4be706d1ba1a71d61d9d973feec
#
_cell.length_a   1.000
_cell.length_b   1.000
_cell.length_c   1.000
_cell.angle_alpha   90.00
_cell.angle_beta   90.00
_cell.angle_gamma   90.00
#
_symmetry.space_group_name_H-M   'P 1'
#
loop_
_entity.id
_entity.type
_entity.pdbx_description
1 polymer ?
#
loop_
_entity_poly.entity_id
_entity_poly.type
_entity_poly.pdbx_seq_one_letter_code
_entity_poly.pdbx_strand_id
1 'polypeptide(L)'
;YFNLRDYGNNNQIGIEESFNDYLDNVMQVFTESYRVLKHNGILFINISDTYASKKVGNVKRKTLLGIPDRFKIRMIDLGWICRNDIIWHKPNAMPSSAKDRFVNDYERVLMFVKNEKYKFNTQYEERKTKVSNKTNKREESKYLNDEQEKQVRQGMNKKRGLKLLEKRNHLPEHLFFVDFLRSRTSAKVLFDNVENIKLSTIEHWFRKDIGGFSYPKIEDWNKVKDFIDDWSDDFHKIDLGLSTIDYEFDDINKNAERGRLKRCVWSINTKASKEKHFATYPKELIKTPIICSTDEKDVVYDPFMGSGTTAIVCIEEKRNYIGSE
;
A
#
# COMPACT_ATOMS: atom_id res chain seq x y z
N TYR A 1 -17.57 19.23 -15.27
CA TYR A 1 -18.85 18.58 -14.87
C TYR A 1 -19.94 18.88 -15.89
N PHE A 2 -20.68 17.89 -16.35
CA PHE A 2 -21.74 18.03 -17.33
C PHE A 2 -22.98 18.74 -16.74
N ASN A 3 -23.42 19.85 -17.36
CA ASN A 3 -24.59 20.65 -17.02
C ASN A 3 -24.70 21.09 -15.52
N LEU A 4 -23.57 21.21 -14.86
CA LEU A 4 -23.54 21.59 -13.45
C LEU A 4 -23.14 23.04 -13.24
N ARG A 5 -22.35 23.60 -14.13
CA ARG A 5 -21.78 24.96 -14.03
C ARG A 5 -21.67 25.61 -15.39
N ASP A 6 -22.06 26.86 -15.44
CA ASP A 6 -21.80 27.74 -16.57
C ASP A 6 -20.84 28.86 -16.10
N TYR A 7 -19.69 28.94 -16.73
CA TYR A 7 -18.65 29.94 -16.44
C TYR A 7 -18.75 31.14 -17.39
N GLY A 8 -19.79 31.19 -18.24
CA GLY A 8 -20.02 32.28 -19.17
C GLY A 8 -19.10 32.27 -20.40
N ASN A 9 -18.48 31.15 -20.73
CA ASN A 9 -17.67 30.97 -21.91
C ASN A 9 -18.32 29.94 -22.85
N ASN A 10 -18.62 30.38 -24.09
CA ASN A 10 -19.31 29.52 -25.06
C ASN A 10 -18.51 28.26 -25.46
N ASN A 11 -17.19 28.24 -25.26
CA ASN A 11 -16.32 27.14 -25.62
C ASN A 11 -15.98 26.22 -24.41
N GLN A 12 -16.62 26.42 -23.26
CA GLN A 12 -16.36 25.55 -22.09
C GLN A 12 -16.86 24.12 -22.30
N ILE A 13 -16.10 23.14 -21.81
CA ILE A 13 -16.52 21.75 -21.70
C ILE A 13 -17.49 21.63 -20.52
N GLY A 14 -18.68 21.02 -20.73
CA GLY A 14 -19.70 20.80 -19.71
C GLY A 14 -21.03 21.45 -19.96
N ILE A 15 -21.19 22.24 -21.05
CA ILE A 15 -22.46 22.89 -21.44
C ILE A 15 -23.05 22.30 -22.73
N GLU A 16 -22.49 21.19 -23.21
CA GLU A 16 -22.95 20.51 -24.41
C GLU A 16 -24.43 20.11 -24.28
N GLU A 17 -25.13 20.00 -25.41
CA GLU A 17 -26.54 19.59 -25.44
C GLU A 17 -26.75 18.14 -25.04
N SER A 18 -25.76 17.30 -25.29
CA SER A 18 -25.78 15.87 -25.03
C SER A 18 -24.61 15.45 -24.13
N PHE A 19 -24.87 14.51 -23.21
CA PHE A 19 -23.81 13.94 -22.39
C PHE A 19 -22.80 13.13 -23.21
N ASN A 20 -23.15 12.68 -24.41
CA ASN A 20 -22.22 12.01 -25.32
C ASN A 20 -21.21 13.01 -25.89
N ASP A 21 -21.67 14.18 -26.36
CA ASP A 21 -20.80 15.24 -26.89
C ASP A 21 -19.85 15.74 -25.78
N TYR A 22 -20.36 15.90 -24.56
CA TYR A 22 -19.53 16.18 -23.40
C TYR A 22 -18.43 15.14 -23.20
N LEU A 23 -18.79 13.85 -23.23
CA LEU A 23 -17.83 12.77 -23.07
C LEU A 23 -16.81 12.76 -24.23
N ASP A 24 -17.24 13.02 -25.46
CA ASP A 24 -16.36 13.08 -26.62
C ASP A 24 -15.34 14.22 -26.49
N ASN A 25 -15.77 15.40 -26.06
CA ASN A 25 -14.88 16.55 -25.80
C ASN A 25 -13.87 16.27 -24.67
N VAL A 26 -14.35 15.72 -23.55
CA VAL A 26 -13.47 15.37 -22.43
C VAL A 26 -12.46 14.29 -22.84
N MET A 27 -12.87 13.30 -23.64
CA MET A 27 -11.97 12.24 -24.11
C MET A 27 -10.82 12.77 -24.98
N GLN A 28 -11.01 13.86 -25.74
CA GLN A 28 -9.92 14.51 -26.51
C GLN A 28 -8.81 14.99 -25.56
N VAL A 29 -9.17 15.63 -24.45
CA VAL A 29 -8.20 16.10 -23.45
C VAL A 29 -7.41 14.91 -22.86
N PHE A 30 -8.07 13.79 -22.57
CA PHE A 30 -7.39 12.64 -21.97
C PHE A 30 -6.64 11.77 -22.99
N THR A 31 -6.95 11.88 -24.29
CA THR A 31 -6.11 11.35 -25.37
C THR A 31 -4.76 12.08 -25.40
N GLU A 32 -4.77 13.41 -25.32
CA GLU A 32 -3.54 14.19 -25.24
C GLU A 32 -2.80 13.97 -23.91
N SER A 33 -3.53 13.83 -22.81
CA SER A 33 -2.95 13.47 -21.51
C SER A 33 -2.23 12.11 -21.59
N TYR A 34 -2.77 11.15 -22.33
CA TYR A 34 -2.08 9.88 -22.60
C TYR A 34 -0.76 10.10 -23.31
N ARG A 35 -0.71 10.97 -24.31
CA ARG A 35 0.50 11.25 -25.08
C ARG A 35 1.62 11.84 -24.21
N VAL A 36 1.28 12.81 -23.34
CA VAL A 36 2.27 13.58 -22.55
C VAL A 36 2.65 12.94 -21.21
N LEU A 37 1.80 12.09 -20.63
CA LEU A 37 2.08 11.43 -19.37
C LEU A 37 3.30 10.51 -19.52
N LYS A 38 4.22 10.53 -18.55
CA LYS A 38 5.35 9.60 -18.48
C LYS A 38 4.89 8.13 -18.46
N HIS A 39 5.73 7.21 -18.93
CA HIS A 39 5.43 5.76 -18.93
C HIS A 39 5.05 5.21 -17.57
N ASN A 40 5.67 5.70 -16.49
CA ASN A 40 5.43 5.31 -15.13
C ASN A 40 4.51 6.29 -14.36
N GLY A 41 3.92 7.26 -15.06
CA GLY A 41 3.04 8.27 -14.48
C GLY A 41 1.65 7.73 -14.15
N ILE A 42 0.95 8.45 -13.29
CA ILE A 42 -0.41 8.14 -12.86
C ILE A 42 -1.31 9.32 -13.17
N LEU A 43 -2.52 9.04 -13.62
CA LEU A 43 -3.58 10.01 -13.87
C LEU A 43 -4.69 9.82 -12.85
N PHE A 44 -5.07 10.90 -12.15
CA PHE A 44 -6.24 10.93 -11.28
C PHE A 44 -7.28 11.90 -11.84
N ILE A 45 -8.53 11.49 -11.87
CA ILE A 45 -9.63 12.28 -12.43
C ILE A 45 -10.77 12.32 -11.42
N ASN A 46 -11.09 13.53 -10.95
CA ASN A 46 -12.32 13.75 -10.19
C ASN A 46 -13.47 14.05 -11.15
N ILE A 47 -14.50 13.23 -11.10
CA ILE A 47 -15.67 13.35 -11.98
C ILE A 47 -16.94 13.05 -11.20
N SER A 48 -17.95 13.92 -11.38
CA SER A 48 -19.27 13.77 -10.75
C SER A 48 -20.31 13.31 -11.74
N ASP A 49 -21.36 12.70 -11.24
CA ASP A 49 -22.55 12.34 -11.98
C ASP A 49 -23.65 13.39 -11.84
N THR A 50 -24.60 13.38 -12.77
CA THR A 50 -25.75 14.27 -12.74
C THR A 50 -27.01 13.59 -13.25
N TYR A 51 -28.15 14.18 -13.02
CA TYR A 51 -29.44 13.67 -13.45
C TYR A 51 -29.92 14.35 -14.75
N ALA A 52 -30.51 13.56 -15.63
CA ALA A 52 -31.14 14.09 -16.84
C ALA A 52 -32.27 15.08 -16.51
N SER A 53 -32.11 16.33 -16.87
CA SER A 53 -33.13 17.38 -16.70
C SER A 53 -34.28 17.26 -17.72
N LYS A 54 -33.97 16.72 -18.91
CA LYS A 54 -34.90 16.45 -20.01
C LYS A 54 -34.65 15.05 -20.60
N LYS A 55 -35.52 14.57 -21.46
CA LYS A 55 -35.28 13.36 -22.24
C LYS A 55 -34.19 13.65 -23.31
N VAL A 56 -33.19 12.78 -23.38
CA VAL A 56 -32.12 12.85 -24.40
C VAL A 56 -31.98 11.47 -25.04
N GLY A 57 -32.38 11.33 -26.29
CA GLY A 57 -32.43 10.03 -26.94
C GLY A 57 -33.34 9.04 -26.20
N ASN A 58 -32.76 7.88 -25.81
CA ASN A 58 -33.45 6.87 -25.01
C ASN A 58 -33.38 7.10 -23.49
N VAL A 59 -32.60 8.09 -23.04
CA VAL A 59 -32.46 8.41 -21.61
C VAL A 59 -33.65 9.25 -21.15
N LYS A 60 -34.42 8.73 -20.22
CA LYS A 60 -35.59 9.41 -19.65
C LYS A 60 -35.15 10.51 -18.66
N ARG A 61 -35.98 11.55 -18.53
CA ARG A 61 -35.83 12.56 -17.46
C ARG A 61 -35.70 11.88 -16.10
N LYS A 62 -34.95 12.46 -15.19
CA LYS A 62 -34.61 11.97 -13.84
C LYS A 62 -33.65 10.76 -13.80
N THR A 63 -33.19 10.25 -14.92
CA THR A 63 -32.17 9.18 -14.94
C THR A 63 -30.86 9.76 -14.44
N LEU A 64 -30.19 9.07 -13.53
CA LEU A 64 -28.76 9.29 -13.23
C LEU A 64 -27.97 8.88 -14.47
N LEU A 65 -27.18 9.80 -15.02
CA LEU A 65 -26.59 9.61 -16.38
C LEU A 65 -25.48 8.57 -16.42
N GLY A 66 -24.84 8.26 -15.29
CA GLY A 66 -23.71 7.34 -15.23
C GLY A 66 -22.47 7.91 -15.90
N ILE A 67 -22.26 9.24 -15.83
CA ILE A 67 -21.12 9.93 -16.46
C ILE A 67 -19.77 9.31 -16.04
N PRO A 68 -19.49 9.09 -14.74
CA PRO A 68 -18.22 8.50 -14.33
C PRO A 68 -17.99 7.08 -14.88
N ASP A 69 -19.05 6.28 -14.96
CA ASP A 69 -18.96 4.91 -15.46
C ASP A 69 -18.76 4.86 -16.97
N ARG A 70 -19.50 5.68 -17.72
CA ARG A 70 -19.33 5.84 -19.19
C ARG A 70 -17.95 6.35 -19.54
N PHE A 71 -17.46 7.34 -18.81
CA PHE A 71 -16.13 7.87 -18.96
C PHE A 71 -15.07 6.80 -18.66
N LYS A 72 -15.18 6.09 -17.55
CA LYS A 72 -14.27 5.01 -17.14
C LYS A 72 -14.16 3.93 -18.22
N ILE A 73 -15.28 3.49 -18.78
CA ILE A 73 -15.30 2.49 -19.85
C ILE A 73 -14.58 3.00 -21.09
N ARG A 74 -14.86 4.24 -21.55
CA ARG A 74 -14.18 4.83 -22.70
C ARG A 74 -12.67 4.97 -22.49
N MET A 75 -12.23 5.31 -21.27
CA MET A 75 -10.80 5.38 -20.94
C MET A 75 -10.13 4.00 -21.04
N ILE A 76 -10.80 2.94 -20.57
CA ILE A 76 -10.31 1.57 -20.69
C ILE A 76 -10.21 1.16 -22.16
N ASP A 77 -11.25 1.45 -22.96
CA ASP A 77 -11.28 1.15 -24.40
C ASP A 77 -10.18 1.90 -25.17
N LEU A 78 -9.78 3.09 -24.68
CA LEU A 78 -8.66 3.87 -25.22
C LEU A 78 -7.27 3.33 -24.82
N GLY A 79 -7.21 2.28 -24.01
CA GLY A 79 -5.97 1.61 -23.60
C GLY A 79 -5.42 2.02 -22.24
N TRP A 80 -6.16 2.81 -21.44
CA TRP A 80 -5.78 3.09 -20.07
C TRP A 80 -6.06 1.89 -19.16
N ILE A 81 -5.19 1.65 -18.18
CA ILE A 81 -5.40 0.66 -17.12
C ILE A 81 -6.05 1.37 -15.93
N CYS A 82 -7.32 1.08 -15.65
CA CYS A 82 -8.01 1.59 -14.46
C CYS A 82 -7.55 0.82 -13.23
N ARG A 83 -6.89 1.49 -12.28
CA ARG A 83 -6.34 0.86 -11.07
C ARG A 83 -7.25 0.98 -9.86
N ASN A 84 -7.92 2.13 -9.71
CA ASN A 84 -8.87 2.36 -8.64
C ASN A 84 -10.05 3.22 -9.11
N ASP A 85 -11.16 2.95 -8.45
CA ASP A 85 -12.38 3.73 -8.49
C ASP A 85 -12.68 4.16 -7.07
N ILE A 86 -12.30 5.40 -6.74
CA ILE A 86 -12.28 5.94 -5.39
C ILE A 86 -13.54 6.76 -5.18
N ILE A 87 -14.19 6.58 -4.05
CA ILE A 87 -15.34 7.38 -3.62
C ILE A 87 -14.85 8.52 -2.74
N TRP A 88 -14.98 9.75 -3.20
CA TRP A 88 -14.88 10.92 -2.36
C TRP A 88 -16.24 11.16 -1.68
N HIS A 89 -16.40 10.67 -0.47
CA HIS A 89 -17.57 10.92 0.38
C HIS A 89 -17.45 12.31 1.01
N LYS A 90 -18.53 13.08 0.93
CA LYS A 90 -18.66 14.46 1.42
C LYS A 90 -19.56 14.49 2.66
N PRO A 91 -19.03 14.34 3.88
CA PRO A 91 -19.86 14.30 5.10
C PRO A 91 -20.76 15.54 5.30
N ASN A 92 -20.34 16.67 4.72
CA ASN A 92 -21.06 17.94 4.74
C ASN A 92 -21.72 18.29 3.40
N ALA A 93 -22.16 17.28 2.64
CA ALA A 93 -22.86 17.52 1.38
C ALA A 93 -24.09 18.43 1.58
N MET A 94 -24.36 19.29 0.59
CA MET A 94 -25.54 20.16 0.66
C MET A 94 -26.83 19.33 0.60
N PRO A 95 -27.84 19.67 1.40
CA PRO A 95 -29.13 19.01 1.36
C PRO A 95 -29.75 19.09 -0.05
N SER A 96 -30.44 18.03 -0.46
CA SER A 96 -31.19 18.01 -1.70
C SER A 96 -32.69 18.22 -1.40
N SER A 97 -33.36 19.00 -2.23
CA SER A 97 -34.81 19.16 -2.18
C SER A 97 -35.59 17.97 -2.77
N ALA A 98 -34.89 17.04 -3.46
CA ALA A 98 -35.52 15.87 -4.04
C ALA A 98 -35.99 14.90 -2.95
N LYS A 99 -37.30 14.56 -2.99
CA LYS A 99 -37.93 13.65 -2.02
C LYS A 99 -38.12 12.21 -2.54
N ASP A 100 -37.81 11.98 -3.80
CA ASP A 100 -38.01 10.72 -4.53
C ASP A 100 -36.71 9.93 -4.80
N ARG A 101 -35.62 10.31 -4.15
CA ARG A 101 -34.31 9.64 -4.21
C ARG A 101 -33.43 10.00 -3.03
N PHE A 102 -32.38 9.22 -2.82
CA PHE A 102 -31.37 9.54 -1.82
C PHE A 102 -30.50 10.73 -2.26
N VAL A 103 -29.88 11.40 -1.30
CA VAL A 103 -28.95 12.51 -1.57
C VAL A 103 -27.62 11.96 -2.06
N ASN A 104 -27.11 12.50 -3.16
CA ASN A 104 -25.76 12.19 -3.61
C ASN A 104 -24.75 12.98 -2.78
N ASP A 105 -24.04 12.29 -1.92
CA ASP A 105 -23.04 12.86 -1.01
C ASP A 105 -21.62 12.43 -1.38
N TYR A 106 -21.40 11.99 -2.62
CA TYR A 106 -20.10 11.55 -3.11
C TYR A 106 -19.81 11.95 -4.55
N GLU A 107 -18.53 11.95 -4.89
CA GLU A 107 -18.01 11.98 -6.26
C GLU A 107 -17.02 10.85 -6.47
N ARG A 108 -16.63 10.63 -7.71
CA ARG A 108 -15.67 9.59 -8.07
C ARG A 108 -14.30 10.20 -8.34
N VAL A 109 -13.25 9.54 -7.84
CA VAL A 109 -11.85 9.84 -8.23
C VAL A 109 -11.28 8.59 -8.87
N LEU A 110 -11.14 8.63 -10.18
CA LEU A 110 -10.66 7.50 -10.97
C LEU A 110 -9.13 7.56 -11.08
N MET A 111 -8.47 6.43 -10.87
CA MET A 111 -7.02 6.30 -11.00
C MET A 111 -6.68 5.46 -12.23
N PHE A 112 -5.92 6.03 -13.16
CA PHE A 112 -5.47 5.37 -14.37
C PHE A 112 -3.95 5.40 -14.50
N VAL A 113 -3.42 4.40 -15.21
CA VAL A 113 -2.00 4.30 -15.59
C VAL A 113 -1.89 3.80 -17.02
N LYS A 114 -0.73 4.08 -17.67
CA LYS A 114 -0.45 3.58 -19.03
C LYS A 114 0.03 2.14 -19.04
N ASN A 115 0.82 1.77 -18.03
CA ASN A 115 1.55 0.51 -17.99
C ASN A 115 1.31 -0.21 -16.68
N GLU A 116 1.53 -1.52 -16.65
CA GLU A 116 1.44 -2.34 -15.44
C GLU A 116 2.49 -1.93 -14.39
N LYS A 117 3.67 -1.46 -14.83
CA LYS A 117 4.73 -0.94 -13.96
C LYS A 117 4.66 0.58 -13.93
N TYR A 118 4.29 1.12 -12.79
CA TYR A 118 4.17 2.56 -12.54
C TYR A 118 4.70 2.92 -11.15
N LYS A 119 4.96 4.21 -10.93
CA LYS A 119 5.46 4.73 -9.65
C LYS A 119 4.30 4.92 -8.70
N PHE A 120 4.33 4.24 -7.56
CA PHE A 120 3.30 4.40 -6.54
C PHE A 120 3.89 4.35 -5.12
N ASN A 121 3.88 5.49 -4.44
CA ASN A 121 4.27 5.61 -3.05
C ASN A 121 3.09 5.19 -2.17
N THR A 122 3.20 4.05 -1.52
CA THR A 122 2.12 3.46 -0.72
C THR A 122 1.62 4.41 0.35
N GLN A 123 0.32 4.61 0.42
CA GLN A 123 -0.34 5.51 1.37
C GLN A 123 -1.00 4.75 2.51
N TYR A 124 -0.91 5.32 3.70
CA TYR A 124 -1.46 4.74 4.92
C TYR A 124 -2.47 5.70 5.57
N GLU A 125 -3.42 5.16 6.30
CA GLU A 125 -4.39 5.91 7.11
C GLU A 125 -4.39 5.38 8.55
N GLU A 126 -4.66 6.25 9.52
CA GLU A 126 -4.75 5.86 10.92
C GLU A 126 -5.81 4.76 11.14
N ARG A 127 -5.52 3.84 12.01
CA ARG A 127 -6.52 2.87 12.48
C ARG A 127 -7.43 3.55 13.49
N LYS A 128 -8.67 3.83 13.10
CA LYS A 128 -9.70 4.42 13.99
C LYS A 128 -10.09 3.52 15.15
N THR A 129 -9.82 2.23 15.08
CA THR A 129 -10.03 1.28 16.18
C THR A 129 -8.68 0.95 16.80
N LYS A 130 -8.47 1.34 18.07
CA LYS A 130 -7.46 0.69 18.90
C LYS A 130 -7.78 -0.80 18.83
N VAL A 131 -6.86 -1.60 18.31
CA VAL A 131 -6.94 -3.05 18.49
C VAL A 131 -6.92 -3.23 19.99
N SER A 132 -8.09 -3.50 20.59
CA SER A 132 -8.11 -3.87 22.00
C SER A 132 -7.28 -5.13 22.08
N ASN A 133 -6.20 -5.08 22.86
CA ASN A 133 -5.47 -6.27 23.29
C ASN A 133 -6.31 -7.12 24.26
N LYS A 134 -7.62 -6.95 24.27
CA LYS A 134 -8.52 -7.94 24.79
C LYS A 134 -8.38 -9.15 23.86
N THR A 135 -7.46 -10.03 24.20
CA THR A 135 -7.64 -11.43 23.91
C THR A 135 -9.07 -11.74 24.31
N ASN A 136 -9.99 -11.69 23.36
CA ASN A 136 -11.22 -12.41 23.53
C ASN A 136 -10.74 -13.85 23.78
N LYS A 137 -10.74 -14.28 25.04
CA LYS A 137 -10.86 -15.68 25.36
C LYS A 137 -12.16 -16.07 24.64
N ARG A 138 -12.04 -16.51 23.39
CA ARG A 138 -13.09 -17.28 22.76
C ARG A 138 -13.29 -18.43 23.71
N GLU A 139 -14.51 -18.59 24.20
CA GLU A 139 -14.92 -19.82 24.82
C GLU A 139 -14.33 -20.94 23.99
N GLU A 140 -13.55 -21.78 24.62
CA GLU A 140 -12.85 -22.89 23.98
C GLU A 140 -13.87 -23.64 23.12
N SER A 141 -13.62 -23.65 21.82
CA SER A 141 -14.47 -24.38 20.90
C SER A 141 -14.40 -25.86 21.30
N LYS A 142 -15.45 -26.36 21.94
CA LYS A 142 -15.61 -27.72 22.44
C LYS A 142 -15.42 -28.83 21.38
N TYR A 143 -15.01 -28.48 20.15
CA TYR A 143 -15.01 -29.33 18.98
C TYR A 143 -13.67 -29.48 18.28
N LEU A 144 -12.60 -28.83 18.73
CA LEU A 144 -11.27 -28.95 18.13
C LEU A 144 -10.36 -29.74 19.08
N ASN A 145 -9.63 -30.71 18.54
CA ASN A 145 -8.55 -31.35 19.27
C ASN A 145 -7.32 -30.46 19.35
N ASP A 146 -6.39 -30.72 20.27
CA ASP A 146 -5.19 -29.93 20.56
C ASP A 146 -4.33 -29.67 19.29
N GLU A 147 -4.29 -30.60 18.33
CA GLU A 147 -3.54 -30.45 17.08
C GLU A 147 -4.24 -29.50 16.10
N GLN A 148 -5.56 -29.57 16.01
CA GLN A 148 -6.35 -28.65 15.19
C GLN A 148 -6.31 -27.24 15.76
N GLU A 149 -6.32 -27.07 17.08
CA GLU A 149 -6.11 -25.78 17.72
C GLU A 149 -4.72 -25.20 17.46
N LYS A 150 -3.65 -26.06 17.52
CA LYS A 150 -2.29 -25.62 17.15
C LYS A 150 -2.19 -25.16 15.70
N GLN A 151 -2.82 -25.88 14.77
CA GLN A 151 -2.85 -25.51 13.35
C GLN A 151 -3.63 -24.22 13.10
N VAL A 152 -4.78 -24.02 13.77
CA VAL A 152 -5.55 -22.78 13.70
C VAL A 152 -4.79 -21.61 14.31
N ARG A 153 -4.13 -21.81 15.44
CA ARG A 153 -3.28 -20.78 16.08
C ARG A 153 -2.07 -20.42 15.21
N GLN A 154 -1.41 -21.39 14.58
CA GLN A 154 -0.32 -21.14 13.62
C GLN A 154 -0.81 -20.43 12.36
N GLY A 155 -1.98 -20.82 11.83
CA GLY A 155 -2.60 -20.15 10.68
C GLY A 155 -3.06 -18.73 10.99
N MET A 156 -3.57 -18.46 12.19
CA MET A 156 -3.94 -17.12 12.65
C MET A 156 -2.72 -16.22 12.90
N ASN A 157 -1.64 -16.78 13.44
CA ASN A 157 -0.39 -16.04 13.65
C ASN A 157 0.27 -15.68 12.30
N LYS A 158 0.25 -16.58 11.31
CA LYS A 158 0.65 -16.24 9.93
C LYS A 158 -0.20 -15.13 9.32
N LYS A 159 -1.53 -15.15 9.54
CA LYS A 159 -2.44 -14.08 9.06
C LYS A 159 -2.26 -12.75 9.79
N ARG A 160 -1.76 -12.77 11.03
CA ARG A 160 -1.50 -11.54 11.81
C ARG A 160 -0.13 -10.93 11.52
N GLY A 161 0.70 -11.59 10.72
CA GLY A 161 1.97 -11.04 10.26
C GLY A 161 3.00 -10.81 11.37
N LEU A 162 2.83 -11.47 12.54
CA LEU A 162 3.81 -11.45 13.62
C LEU A 162 4.75 -12.64 13.41
N LYS A 163 5.83 -12.43 12.70
CA LYS A 163 6.93 -13.38 12.63
C LYS A 163 7.96 -12.94 13.66
N LEU A 164 8.06 -13.70 14.75
CA LEU A 164 9.19 -13.60 15.64
C LEU A 164 10.41 -14.12 14.86
N LEU A 165 11.34 -13.24 14.55
CA LEU A 165 12.61 -13.62 13.95
C LEU A 165 13.60 -13.82 15.07
N GLU A 166 14.09 -15.04 15.16
CA GLU A 166 15.26 -15.36 15.96
C GLU A 166 16.48 -14.79 15.22
N LYS A 167 17.09 -13.74 15.78
CA LYS A 167 18.35 -13.20 15.28
C LYS A 167 19.47 -13.62 16.20
N ARG A 168 20.56 -14.03 15.60
CA ARG A 168 21.80 -14.35 16.29
C ARG A 168 22.79 -13.21 16.03
N ASN A 169 22.66 -12.12 16.78
CA ASN A 169 23.47 -10.92 16.58
C ASN A 169 24.89 -11.04 17.19
N HIS A 170 25.12 -12.05 18.01
CA HIS A 170 26.36 -12.22 18.78
C HIS A 170 27.21 -13.39 18.27
N LEU A 171 26.93 -13.88 17.07
CA LEU A 171 27.72 -14.97 16.48
C LEU A 171 29.22 -14.59 16.43
N PRO A 172 30.11 -15.52 16.80
CA PRO A 172 31.54 -15.29 16.66
C PRO A 172 31.93 -15.09 15.20
N GLU A 173 33.09 -14.50 14.95
CA GLU A 173 33.60 -14.41 13.57
C GLU A 173 33.76 -15.81 12.96
N HIS A 174 33.36 -15.98 11.71
CA HIS A 174 33.33 -17.25 11.01
C HIS A 174 34.67 -18.01 11.08
N LEU A 175 35.76 -17.38 10.66
CA LEU A 175 37.05 -18.05 10.67
C LEU A 175 37.57 -18.38 12.07
N PHE A 176 37.31 -17.49 13.03
CA PHE A 176 37.63 -17.74 14.45
C PHE A 176 36.88 -18.98 14.97
N PHE A 177 35.60 -19.11 14.69
CA PHE A 177 34.81 -20.26 15.08
C PHE A 177 35.32 -21.55 14.40
N VAL A 178 35.60 -21.52 13.10
CA VAL A 178 36.10 -22.68 12.37
C VAL A 178 37.48 -23.12 12.90
N ASP A 179 38.40 -22.19 13.12
CA ASP A 179 39.75 -22.51 13.61
C ASP A 179 39.68 -23.00 15.07
N PHE A 180 38.78 -22.48 15.87
CA PHE A 180 38.50 -22.99 17.21
C PHE A 180 38.05 -24.46 17.18
N LEU A 181 37.02 -24.80 16.35
CA LEU A 181 36.57 -26.19 16.21
C LEU A 181 37.67 -27.12 15.72
N ARG A 182 38.40 -26.73 14.69
CA ARG A 182 39.46 -27.55 14.07
C ARG A 182 40.64 -27.80 14.99
N SER A 183 40.91 -26.92 15.91
CA SER A 183 41.98 -27.10 16.91
C SER A 183 41.62 -28.12 17.99
N ARG A 184 40.35 -28.45 18.14
CA ARG A 184 39.86 -29.33 19.25
C ARG A 184 39.29 -30.65 18.74
N THR A 185 38.72 -30.66 17.56
CA THR A 185 38.00 -31.84 17.05
C THR A 185 37.90 -31.84 15.53
N SER A 186 37.29 -32.88 14.97
CA SER A 186 36.95 -32.97 13.55
C SER A 186 35.46 -33.30 13.39
N ALA A 187 34.93 -33.02 12.17
CA ALA A 187 33.53 -33.32 11.89
C ALA A 187 33.19 -34.82 12.08
N LYS A 188 34.11 -35.71 11.77
CA LYS A 188 33.90 -37.14 11.97
C LYS A 188 33.88 -37.51 13.43
N VAL A 189 34.78 -36.96 14.24
CA VAL A 189 34.82 -37.23 15.69
C VAL A 189 33.54 -36.73 16.37
N LEU A 190 33.03 -35.55 16.01
CA LEU A 190 31.76 -35.09 16.53
C LEU A 190 30.61 -35.98 16.08
N PHE A 191 30.58 -36.38 14.80
CA PHE A 191 29.52 -37.27 14.30
C PHE A 191 29.46 -38.62 15.04
N ASP A 192 30.64 -39.20 15.31
CA ASP A 192 30.76 -40.51 15.95
C ASP A 192 30.33 -40.47 17.46
N ASN A 193 30.32 -39.27 18.08
CA ASN A 193 30.00 -39.08 19.50
C ASN A 193 28.68 -38.36 19.76
N VAL A 194 27.96 -37.91 18.74
CA VAL A 194 26.71 -37.14 18.92
C VAL A 194 25.58 -37.76 18.11
N GLU A 195 24.50 -38.07 18.81
CA GLU A 195 23.30 -38.64 18.16
C GLU A 195 22.43 -37.57 17.48
N ASN A 196 21.75 -38.02 16.41
CA ASN A 196 20.70 -37.24 15.74
C ASN A 196 21.18 -35.94 15.01
N ILE A 197 22.44 -35.87 14.58
CA ILE A 197 22.93 -34.83 13.70
C ILE A 197 23.57 -35.49 12.47
N LYS A 198 23.23 -35.05 11.25
CA LYS A 198 23.82 -35.61 10.02
C LYS A 198 25.26 -35.14 9.87
N LEU A 199 26.14 -36.05 9.42
CA LEU A 199 27.54 -35.74 9.15
C LEU A 199 27.69 -34.52 8.22
N SER A 200 26.91 -34.45 7.16
CA SER A 200 26.92 -33.31 6.24
C SER A 200 26.60 -31.97 6.90
N THR A 201 25.71 -31.96 7.94
CA THR A 201 25.43 -30.77 8.72
C THR A 201 26.62 -30.33 9.55
N ILE A 202 27.30 -31.29 10.18
CA ILE A 202 28.52 -31.02 10.98
C ILE A 202 29.64 -30.52 10.07
N GLU A 203 29.82 -31.13 8.91
CA GLU A 203 30.86 -30.72 7.93
C GLU A 203 30.73 -29.24 7.52
N HIS A 204 29.52 -28.69 7.42
CA HIS A 204 29.31 -27.28 7.17
C HIS A 204 29.88 -26.37 8.26
N TRP A 205 29.96 -26.82 9.51
CA TRP A 205 30.51 -26.01 10.62
C TRP A 205 32.04 -25.89 10.54
N PHE A 206 32.72 -26.79 9.80
CA PHE A 206 34.16 -26.81 9.64
C PHE A 206 34.64 -26.16 8.34
N ARG A 207 33.76 -25.62 7.51
CA ARG A 207 34.12 -25.02 6.21
C ARG A 207 34.71 -23.64 6.38
N LYS A 208 35.82 -23.35 5.69
CA LYS A 208 36.44 -22.02 5.62
C LYS A 208 35.85 -21.15 4.54
N ASP A 209 35.14 -21.72 3.58
CA ASP A 209 34.43 -20.99 2.52
C ASP A 209 33.05 -20.53 3.01
N ILE A 210 32.78 -19.22 2.94
CA ILE A 210 31.53 -18.62 3.38
C ILE A 210 30.30 -19.22 2.67
N GLY A 211 30.42 -19.59 1.39
CA GLY A 211 29.32 -20.14 0.61
C GLY A 211 28.83 -21.51 1.06
N GLY A 212 29.65 -22.26 1.75
CA GLY A 212 29.34 -23.60 2.25
C GLY A 212 29.29 -23.70 3.77
N PHE A 213 29.62 -22.64 4.47
CA PHE A 213 29.63 -22.59 5.94
C PHE A 213 28.25 -22.33 6.53
N SER A 214 27.98 -22.90 7.67
CA SER A 214 26.84 -22.53 8.53
C SER A 214 27.19 -22.72 10.00
N TYR A 215 26.69 -21.85 10.86
CA TYR A 215 26.77 -22.08 12.30
C TYR A 215 25.82 -23.20 12.71
N PRO A 216 26.14 -23.97 13.79
CA PRO A 216 25.22 -24.93 14.38
C PRO A 216 23.95 -24.23 14.86
N LYS A 217 22.82 -24.93 14.79
CA LYS A 217 21.62 -24.51 15.52
C LYS A 217 21.91 -24.65 17.02
N ILE A 218 21.17 -23.89 17.85
CA ILE A 218 21.34 -23.96 19.32
C ILE A 218 21.14 -25.37 19.85
N GLU A 219 20.13 -26.06 19.33
CA GLU A 219 19.82 -27.43 19.69
C GLU A 219 20.99 -28.40 19.39
N ASP A 220 21.63 -28.20 18.22
CA ASP A 220 22.76 -29.00 17.80
C ASP A 220 24.03 -28.59 18.57
N TRP A 221 24.23 -27.29 18.81
CA TRP A 221 25.32 -26.78 19.63
C TRP A 221 25.29 -27.34 21.04
N ASN A 222 24.14 -27.32 21.67
CA ASN A 222 23.96 -27.88 23.04
C ASN A 222 24.27 -29.37 23.16
N LYS A 223 24.24 -30.13 22.05
CA LYS A 223 24.63 -31.54 22.03
C LYS A 223 26.14 -31.75 21.93
N VAL A 224 26.85 -30.81 21.28
CA VAL A 224 28.27 -30.94 20.96
C VAL A 224 29.19 -30.18 21.89
N LYS A 225 28.70 -29.11 22.53
CA LYS A 225 29.53 -28.18 23.30
C LYS A 225 30.30 -28.87 24.45
N ASP A 226 29.69 -29.81 25.13
CA ASP A 226 30.30 -30.52 26.23
C ASP A 226 31.49 -31.39 25.80
N PHE A 227 31.58 -31.76 24.51
CA PHE A 227 32.71 -32.50 23.94
C PHE A 227 33.90 -31.62 23.59
N ILE A 228 33.70 -30.32 23.49
CA ILE A 228 34.71 -29.36 23.05
C ILE A 228 35.00 -28.27 24.05
N ASP A 229 34.33 -28.33 25.21
CA ASP A 229 34.53 -27.42 26.34
C ASP A 229 35.92 -27.64 26.95
N ASP A 230 36.74 -26.61 26.92
CA ASP A 230 38.07 -26.56 27.51
C ASP A 230 38.21 -25.48 28.60
N TRP A 231 37.07 -24.92 29.04
CA TRP A 231 36.98 -23.86 30.02
C TRP A 231 37.74 -22.58 29.64
N SER A 232 38.08 -22.40 28.37
CA SER A 232 38.79 -21.24 27.91
C SER A 232 37.85 -20.03 27.71
N ASP A 233 38.41 -18.82 27.75
CA ASP A 233 37.66 -17.60 27.43
C ASP A 233 37.11 -17.60 25.98
N ASP A 234 37.81 -18.28 25.07
CA ASP A 234 37.38 -18.43 23.70
C ASP A 234 36.15 -19.34 23.57
N PHE A 235 36.15 -20.46 24.31
CA PHE A 235 34.96 -21.31 24.38
C PHE A 235 33.78 -20.55 24.97
N HIS A 236 33.97 -19.80 26.05
CA HIS A 236 32.91 -19.01 26.68
C HIS A 236 32.30 -17.96 25.74
N LYS A 237 33.15 -17.25 24.95
CA LYS A 237 32.68 -16.29 23.96
C LYS A 237 31.86 -16.96 22.86
N ILE A 238 32.31 -18.14 22.39
CA ILE A 238 31.63 -18.89 21.36
C ILE A 238 30.30 -19.45 21.87
N ASP A 239 30.29 -20.05 23.05
CA ASP A 239 29.07 -20.61 23.63
C ASP A 239 28.03 -19.51 23.91
N LEU A 240 28.45 -18.38 24.47
CA LEU A 240 27.56 -17.22 24.66
C LEU A 240 26.99 -16.74 23.31
N GLY A 241 27.84 -16.61 22.29
CA GLY A 241 27.41 -16.12 20.97
C GLY A 241 26.47 -17.09 20.25
N LEU A 242 26.69 -18.41 20.38
CA LEU A 242 25.84 -19.43 19.77
C LEU A 242 24.55 -19.71 20.54
N SER A 243 24.54 -19.47 21.85
CA SER A 243 23.41 -19.74 22.75
C SER A 243 22.50 -18.52 22.94
N THR A 244 22.98 -17.32 22.62
CA THR A 244 22.19 -16.09 22.74
C THR A 244 21.28 -15.90 21.54
N ILE A 245 19.99 -15.83 21.78
CA ILE A 245 18.97 -15.49 20.77
C ILE A 245 18.41 -14.12 21.13
N ASP A 246 18.57 -13.20 20.20
CA ASP A 246 17.83 -11.94 20.21
C ASP A 246 16.49 -12.15 19.49
N TYR A 247 15.42 -11.82 20.17
CA TYR A 247 14.10 -11.84 19.57
C TYR A 247 13.81 -10.45 19.01
N GLU A 248 13.99 -10.26 17.72
CA GLU A 248 13.41 -9.11 17.04
C GLU A 248 12.04 -9.49 16.49
N PHE A 249 11.05 -8.71 16.84
CA PHE A 249 9.81 -8.75 16.07
C PHE A 249 10.13 -8.21 14.69
N ASP A 250 10.08 -9.08 13.68
CA ASP A 250 10.19 -8.63 12.30
C ASP A 250 9.15 -7.52 12.12
N ASP A 251 9.64 -6.40 11.68
CA ASP A 251 8.90 -5.16 11.49
C ASP A 251 7.83 -5.25 10.37
N ILE A 252 7.09 -6.36 10.36
CA ILE A 252 5.74 -6.37 9.78
C ILE A 252 4.89 -5.30 10.48
N ASN A 253 5.29 -4.87 11.67
CA ASN A 253 4.74 -3.74 12.40
C ASN A 253 5.36 -2.37 12.10
N LYS A 254 6.38 -2.23 11.25
CA LYS A 254 6.64 -0.90 10.65
C LYS A 254 5.38 -0.37 9.96
N ASN A 255 4.54 -1.28 9.46
CA ASN A 255 3.21 -0.96 8.97
C ASN A 255 2.16 -0.73 10.08
N ALA A 256 2.37 -1.18 11.30
CA ALA A 256 1.42 -0.94 12.41
C ALA A 256 1.55 0.48 12.97
N GLU A 257 2.75 1.03 13.01
CA GLU A 257 2.99 2.44 13.33
C GLU A 257 2.52 3.36 12.21
N ARG A 258 2.64 2.93 10.94
CA ARG A 258 2.14 3.66 9.77
C ARG A 258 0.62 3.59 9.63
N GLY A 259 -0.07 2.73 10.37
CA GLY A 259 -1.51 2.53 10.26
C GLY A 259 -1.91 1.36 9.34
N ARG A 260 -2.99 1.52 8.60
CA ARG A 260 -3.44 0.56 7.58
C ARG A 260 -3.32 1.18 6.20
N LEU A 261 -3.23 0.34 5.17
CA LEU A 261 -3.29 0.81 3.78
C LEU A 261 -4.53 1.66 3.56
N LYS A 262 -4.34 2.83 2.91
CA LYS A 262 -5.44 3.74 2.61
C LYS A 262 -6.45 3.06 1.67
N ARG A 263 -7.72 3.14 2.03
CA ARG A 263 -8.83 2.50 1.29
C ARG A 263 -9.42 3.44 0.25
N CYS A 264 -10.34 2.90 -0.58
CA CYS A 264 -10.95 3.62 -1.69
C CYS A 264 -12.16 4.48 -1.31
N VAL A 265 -12.52 4.63 -0.04
CA VAL A 265 -13.54 5.56 0.41
C VAL A 265 -12.88 6.65 1.24
N TRP A 266 -12.86 7.87 0.69
CA TRP A 266 -12.23 9.04 1.31
C TRP A 266 -13.29 9.99 1.83
N SER A 267 -13.44 10.09 3.14
CA SER A 267 -14.37 11.03 3.79
C SER A 267 -13.66 12.37 3.99
N ILE A 268 -13.91 13.33 3.11
CA ILE A 268 -13.27 14.65 3.09
C ILE A 268 -14.36 15.71 2.94
N ASN A 269 -14.41 16.65 3.90
CA ASN A 269 -15.37 17.74 3.86
C ASN A 269 -15.09 18.68 2.67
N THR A 270 -16.16 19.17 2.05
CA THR A 270 -16.06 20.30 1.14
C THR A 270 -15.72 21.56 1.93
N LYS A 271 -14.89 22.42 1.34
CA LYS A 271 -14.57 23.75 1.90
C LYS A 271 -15.19 24.82 1.03
N ALA A 272 -15.84 25.81 1.66
CA ALA A 272 -16.30 26.97 0.94
C ALA A 272 -15.10 27.77 0.43
N SER A 273 -15.09 28.08 -0.86
CA SER A 273 -14.13 29.03 -1.43
C SER A 273 -14.61 30.46 -1.17
N LYS A 274 -13.71 31.35 -0.74
CA LYS A 274 -13.98 32.77 -0.66
C LYS A 274 -13.92 33.47 -2.03
N GLU A 275 -13.37 32.79 -3.02
CA GLU A 275 -13.25 33.27 -4.39
C GLU A 275 -14.47 32.87 -5.22
N LYS A 276 -14.78 33.65 -6.26
CA LYS A 276 -15.93 33.42 -7.15
C LYS A 276 -15.86 32.15 -8.01
N HIS A 277 -14.89 31.24 -7.74
CA HIS A 277 -14.79 29.94 -8.41
C HIS A 277 -15.71 28.92 -7.74
N PHE A 278 -16.71 28.47 -8.46
CA PHE A 278 -17.83 27.70 -7.95
C PHE A 278 -17.59 26.18 -7.81
N ALA A 279 -16.44 25.65 -8.24
CA ALA A 279 -16.19 24.21 -8.28
C ALA A 279 -14.78 23.83 -7.74
N THR A 280 -14.41 24.37 -6.57
CA THR A 280 -13.12 24.06 -5.96
C THR A 280 -13.22 22.78 -5.12
N TYR A 281 -12.29 21.85 -5.33
CA TYR A 281 -12.08 20.72 -4.43
C TYR A 281 -11.12 21.08 -3.29
N PRO A 282 -11.23 20.43 -2.12
CA PRO A 282 -10.35 20.70 -0.99
C PRO A 282 -8.92 20.17 -1.26
N LYS A 283 -7.90 20.86 -0.73
CA LYS A 283 -6.49 20.45 -0.84
C LYS A 283 -6.26 19.02 -0.38
N GLU A 284 -6.98 18.58 0.64
CA GLU A 284 -6.89 17.24 1.20
C GLU A 284 -7.24 16.15 0.18
N LEU A 285 -8.11 16.45 -0.78
CA LEU A 285 -8.49 15.51 -1.84
C LEU A 285 -7.33 15.25 -2.80
N ILE A 286 -6.66 16.31 -3.25
CA ILE A 286 -5.60 16.21 -4.26
C ILE A 286 -4.23 15.90 -3.67
N LYS A 287 -4.01 16.15 -2.37
CA LYS A 287 -2.75 15.84 -1.70
C LYS A 287 -2.36 14.38 -1.81
N THR A 288 -3.28 13.47 -1.53
CA THR A 288 -3.02 12.02 -1.64
C THR A 288 -2.61 11.59 -3.06
N PRO A 289 -3.34 11.95 -4.15
CA PRO A 289 -2.91 11.76 -5.54
C PRO A 289 -1.49 12.24 -5.82
N ILE A 290 -1.15 13.47 -5.43
CA ILE A 290 0.15 14.05 -5.70
C ILE A 290 1.27 13.27 -5.00
N ILE A 291 1.16 13.05 -3.69
CA ILE A 291 2.24 12.39 -2.93
C ILE A 291 2.40 10.91 -3.25
N CYS A 292 1.33 10.21 -3.65
CA CYS A 292 1.44 8.79 -4.00
C CYS A 292 2.03 8.57 -5.40
N SER A 293 1.94 9.55 -6.31
CA SER A 293 2.35 9.41 -7.70
C SER A 293 3.65 10.13 -8.05
N THR A 294 4.18 10.99 -7.15
CA THR A 294 5.33 11.85 -7.42
C THR A 294 6.31 11.89 -6.25
N ASP A 295 7.58 12.21 -6.54
CA ASP A 295 8.57 12.65 -5.56
C ASP A 295 8.77 14.17 -5.61
N GLU A 296 9.58 14.72 -4.70
CA GLU A 296 9.97 16.13 -4.74
C GLU A 296 10.59 16.46 -6.12
N LYS A 297 10.26 17.64 -6.66
CA LYS A 297 10.69 18.15 -7.98
C LYS A 297 10.06 17.44 -9.20
N ASP A 298 9.27 16.38 -9.05
CA ASP A 298 8.48 15.84 -10.15
C ASP A 298 7.46 16.89 -10.64
N VAL A 299 6.99 16.73 -11.87
CA VAL A 299 6.03 17.65 -12.51
C VAL A 299 4.63 17.05 -12.43
N VAL A 300 3.68 17.82 -11.95
CA VAL A 300 2.23 17.53 -11.95
C VAL A 300 1.59 18.41 -13.04
N TYR A 301 0.79 17.79 -13.90
CA TYR A 301 0.02 18.52 -14.93
C TYR A 301 -1.47 18.45 -14.60
N ASP A 302 -2.13 19.59 -14.60
CA ASP A 302 -3.59 19.71 -14.44
C ASP A 302 -4.19 20.47 -15.64
N PRO A 303 -4.91 19.76 -16.54
CA PRO A 303 -5.54 20.39 -17.70
C PRO A 303 -6.79 21.22 -17.36
N PHE A 304 -7.25 21.18 -16.12
CA PHE A 304 -8.42 21.91 -15.63
C PHE A 304 -8.08 22.62 -14.31
N MET A 305 -7.04 23.44 -14.32
CA MET A 305 -6.40 24.01 -13.13
C MET A 305 -7.37 24.86 -12.27
N GLY A 306 -8.33 25.52 -12.87
CA GLY A 306 -9.31 26.36 -12.18
C GLY A 306 -8.65 27.40 -11.28
N SER A 307 -9.08 27.43 -10.01
CA SER A 307 -8.51 28.32 -9.00
C SER A 307 -7.09 28.00 -8.54
N GLY A 308 -6.44 26.97 -9.10
CA GLY A 308 -5.07 26.61 -8.79
C GLY A 308 -4.88 25.75 -7.53
N THR A 309 -5.90 25.05 -7.07
CA THR A 309 -5.77 24.17 -5.88
C THR A 309 -4.66 23.14 -6.05
N THR A 310 -4.51 22.55 -7.25
CA THR A 310 -3.42 21.63 -7.58
C THR A 310 -2.06 22.31 -7.46
N ALA A 311 -1.92 23.53 -8.01
CA ALA A 311 -0.69 24.29 -7.94
C ALA A 311 -0.26 24.58 -6.49
N ILE A 312 -1.21 24.99 -5.64
CA ILE A 312 -0.94 25.28 -4.24
C ILE A 312 -0.40 24.03 -3.52
N VAL A 313 -1.05 22.86 -3.72
CA VAL A 313 -0.60 21.61 -3.09
C VAL A 313 0.76 21.18 -3.65
N CYS A 314 1.03 21.37 -4.94
CA CYS A 314 2.34 21.08 -5.51
C CYS A 314 3.45 21.93 -4.85
N ILE A 315 3.22 23.22 -4.63
CA ILE A 315 4.17 24.10 -3.94
C ILE A 315 4.40 23.63 -2.49
N GLU A 316 3.31 23.35 -1.75
CA GLU A 316 3.38 22.86 -0.37
C GLU A 316 4.17 21.55 -0.25
N GLU A 317 4.04 20.67 -1.25
CA GLU A 317 4.71 19.37 -1.27
C GLU A 317 6.03 19.38 -2.08
N LYS A 318 6.53 20.54 -2.50
CA LYS A 318 7.77 20.75 -3.26
C LYS A 318 7.78 20.03 -4.62
N ARG A 319 6.67 20.02 -5.33
CA ARG A 319 6.55 19.54 -6.70
C ARG A 319 6.49 20.73 -7.67
N ASN A 320 6.92 20.48 -8.90
CA ASN A 320 6.67 21.41 -9.99
C ASN A 320 5.26 21.17 -10.56
N TYR A 321 4.67 22.18 -11.18
CA TYR A 321 3.37 22.05 -11.81
C TYR A 321 3.29 22.75 -13.15
N ILE A 322 2.40 22.27 -13.98
CA ILE A 322 1.94 22.90 -15.23
C ILE A 322 0.42 22.84 -15.19
N GLY A 323 -0.24 23.95 -15.50
CA GLY A 323 -1.68 24.05 -15.54
C GLY A 323 -2.18 24.72 -16.81
N SER A 324 -3.37 24.31 -17.24
CA SER A 324 -4.17 24.97 -18.26
C SER A 324 -5.62 25.09 -17.80
N GLU A 325 -6.37 26.02 -18.44
CA GLU A 325 -7.78 26.25 -18.14
C GLU A 325 -8.57 26.35 -19.45
#